data_9cae919d775a528aeaadcfd618013626
#
_entry.id   9cae919d775a528aeaadcfd618013626
#
_cell.length_a   1.000
_cell.length_b   1.000
_cell.length_c   1.000
_cell.angle_alpha   90.00
_cell.angle_beta   90.00
_cell.angle_gamma   90.00
#
_symmetry.space_group_name_H-M   'P 1'
#
loop_
_entity.id
_entity.type
_entity.pdbx_description
1 polymer ?
#
loop_
_entity_poly.entity_id
_entity_poly.type
_entity_poly.pdbx_seq_one_letter_code
_entity_poly.pdbx_strand_id
1 'polypeptide(L)'
;KPEEGFVFTTVKENPITSIKNQNRSSTCWSFSTLGFVESELLRLGKGEYDLAEMFVVHKTMQDRGANYVRYHGDSSFSPGGSFYDVMYCIKNYGIVPQEVMPGIMYGDTLPVHNELDAVASGYINAIAKGKLSKLTPVWKNGLAAIYDTYLGKCPENFTYKGKEYTPKTFAESLGLNPDDYVSLTSYTHHPFYSQFAIEIQDNWRNGLSYNLPIDEFMAVMDNAVKKGYTFAWGSDVSEQGFTRDGIAVMPDINKESELSGSDMARWTGLTTANKRQIMTTKPHPEINVTQEMRQVAFDNWETTDDHGMVIYGIAKDQNGKEYFMVKNSWGKSGKYNGIWSVSYTHLR
;
A
#
# COMPACT_ATOMS: atom_id res chain seq x y z
N LYS A 1 12.40 32.06 -18.23
CA LYS A 1 11.63 32.12 -16.98
C LYS A 1 12.09 30.95 -16.12
N PRO A 2 12.38 31.13 -14.82
CA PRO A 2 12.60 29.98 -13.96
C PRO A 2 11.37 29.10 -14.01
N GLU A 3 11.56 27.78 -14.12
CA GLU A 3 10.46 26.83 -14.05
C GLU A 3 9.78 26.98 -12.70
N GLU A 4 8.52 27.33 -12.70
CA GLU A 4 7.68 27.34 -11.51
C GLU A 4 7.25 25.91 -11.23
N GLY A 5 7.45 25.45 -10.00
CA GLY A 5 7.05 24.12 -9.57
C GLY A 5 8.20 23.30 -8.99
N PHE A 6 7.99 22.00 -8.92
CA PHE A 6 9.02 21.05 -8.50
C PHE A 6 9.86 20.63 -9.71
N VAL A 7 11.17 20.68 -9.54
CA VAL A 7 12.15 20.19 -10.52
C VAL A 7 12.99 19.13 -9.83
N PHE A 8 12.80 17.87 -10.25
CA PHE A 8 13.47 16.73 -9.62
C PHE A 8 14.68 16.26 -10.43
N THR A 9 15.73 15.91 -9.70
CA THR A 9 16.88 15.16 -10.22
C THR A 9 16.91 13.80 -9.54
N THR A 10 16.93 12.74 -10.35
CA THR A 10 16.98 11.37 -9.82
C THR A 10 18.35 11.07 -9.22
N VAL A 11 18.35 10.58 -7.98
CA VAL A 11 19.56 10.13 -7.28
C VAL A 11 19.74 8.63 -7.44
N LYS A 12 18.66 7.86 -7.28
CA LYS A 12 18.65 6.41 -7.43
C LYS A 12 17.28 5.97 -7.94
N GLU A 13 17.27 5.10 -8.92
CA GLU A 13 16.03 4.53 -9.45
C GLU A 13 16.20 3.03 -9.62
N ASN A 14 15.47 2.27 -8.85
CA ASN A 14 15.49 0.81 -8.91
C ASN A 14 14.40 0.31 -9.86
N PRO A 15 14.58 -0.87 -10.49
CA PRO A 15 13.62 -1.36 -11.46
C PRO A 15 12.25 -1.64 -10.84
N ILE A 16 11.21 -1.25 -11.57
CA ILE A 16 9.82 -1.56 -11.27
C ILE A 16 9.14 -2.15 -12.51
N THR A 17 8.04 -2.85 -12.29
CA THR A 17 7.15 -3.29 -13.36
C THR A 17 6.17 -2.17 -13.72
N SER A 18 5.32 -2.40 -14.73
CA SER A 18 4.39 -1.39 -15.23
C SER A 18 3.43 -0.88 -14.15
N ILE A 19 3.01 0.37 -14.33
CA ILE A 19 1.99 1.00 -13.47
C ILE A 19 0.65 0.34 -13.72
N LYS A 20 0.02 -0.15 -12.65
CA LYS A 20 -1.30 -0.78 -12.67
C LYS A 20 -2.37 0.16 -12.12
N ASN A 21 -3.63 -0.23 -12.32
CA ASN A 21 -4.76 0.52 -11.81
C ASN A 21 -5.69 -0.41 -11.00
N GLN A 22 -5.67 -0.25 -9.68
CA GLN A 22 -6.57 -0.98 -8.79
C GLN A 22 -8.02 -0.49 -8.88
N ASN A 23 -8.21 0.73 -9.42
CA ASN A 23 -9.51 1.36 -9.55
C ASN A 23 -10.31 1.30 -8.23
N ARG A 24 -11.58 0.94 -8.27
CA ARG A 24 -12.49 0.89 -7.10
C ARG A 24 -12.52 -0.50 -6.46
N SER A 25 -11.37 -1.02 -6.08
CA SER A 25 -11.28 -2.36 -5.52
C SER A 25 -10.90 -2.43 -4.05
N SER A 26 -10.33 -1.37 -3.50
CA SER A 26 -9.76 -1.35 -2.14
C SER A 26 -8.71 -2.44 -1.90
N THR A 27 -7.96 -2.80 -2.95
CA THR A 27 -6.97 -3.88 -2.93
C THR A 27 -5.53 -3.38 -3.07
N CYS A 28 -5.27 -2.15 -2.64
CA CYS A 28 -3.94 -1.53 -2.69
C CYS A 28 -2.85 -2.39 -2.05
N TRP A 29 -3.18 -3.08 -0.98
CA TRP A 29 -2.28 -3.98 -0.26
C TRP A 29 -1.79 -5.14 -1.15
N SER A 30 -2.63 -5.66 -2.04
CA SER A 30 -2.26 -6.69 -3.01
C SER A 30 -1.44 -6.11 -4.15
N PHE A 31 -1.86 -4.99 -4.72
CA PHE A 31 -1.14 -4.31 -5.80
C PHE A 31 0.26 -3.85 -5.38
N SER A 32 0.37 -3.23 -4.22
CA SER A 32 1.65 -2.72 -3.73
C SER A 32 2.63 -3.85 -3.38
N THR A 33 2.17 -4.86 -2.67
CA THR A 33 3.05 -5.94 -2.24
C THR A 33 3.48 -6.82 -3.43
N LEU A 34 2.58 -7.12 -4.36
CA LEU A 34 2.97 -7.83 -5.58
C LEU A 34 3.87 -6.97 -6.47
N GLY A 35 3.65 -5.67 -6.54
CA GLY A 35 4.59 -4.75 -7.20
C GLY A 35 5.97 -4.79 -6.59
N PHE A 36 6.06 -4.87 -5.27
CA PHE A 36 7.32 -5.10 -4.54
C PHE A 36 7.94 -6.46 -4.89
N VAL A 37 7.17 -7.54 -4.87
CA VAL A 37 7.65 -8.88 -5.23
C VAL A 37 8.15 -8.90 -6.68
N GLU A 38 7.44 -8.28 -7.60
CA GLU A 38 7.86 -8.16 -9.01
C GLU A 38 9.18 -7.40 -9.16
N SER A 39 9.39 -6.34 -8.37
CA SER A 39 10.67 -5.61 -8.33
C SER A 39 11.80 -6.47 -7.74
N GLU A 40 11.51 -7.27 -6.72
CA GLU A 40 12.49 -8.21 -6.17
C GLU A 40 12.93 -9.26 -7.20
N LEU A 41 12.01 -9.75 -8.00
CA LEU A 41 12.32 -10.67 -9.09
C LEU A 41 13.23 -10.03 -10.13
N LEU A 42 13.00 -8.75 -10.47
CA LEU A 42 13.90 -7.99 -11.34
C LEU A 42 15.28 -7.82 -10.71
N ARG A 43 15.37 -7.45 -9.44
CA ARG A 43 16.63 -7.27 -8.72
C ARG A 43 17.45 -8.56 -8.67
N LEU A 44 16.79 -9.69 -8.50
CA LEU A 44 17.43 -11.01 -8.41
C LEU A 44 17.74 -11.62 -9.80
N GLY A 45 17.45 -10.91 -10.88
CA GLY A 45 17.69 -11.40 -12.24
C GLY A 45 16.78 -12.55 -12.66
N LYS A 46 15.62 -12.70 -12.04
CA LYS A 46 14.64 -13.76 -12.35
C LYS A 46 13.77 -13.44 -13.54
N GLY A 47 13.74 -12.18 -13.98
CA GLY A 47 12.94 -11.70 -15.09
C GLY A 47 11.76 -10.83 -14.66
N GLU A 48 10.99 -10.39 -15.65
CA GLU A 48 9.80 -9.57 -15.46
C GLU A 48 8.56 -10.45 -15.36
N TYR A 49 7.81 -10.27 -14.29
CA TYR A 49 6.57 -10.99 -14.02
C TYR A 49 5.43 -10.00 -13.79
N ASP A 50 4.24 -10.43 -14.19
CA ASP A 50 2.97 -9.78 -13.86
C ASP A 50 2.13 -10.78 -13.07
N LEU A 51 2.06 -10.56 -11.75
CA LEU A 51 1.42 -11.49 -10.82
C LEU A 51 -0.03 -11.09 -10.55
N ALA A 52 -0.89 -12.08 -10.34
CA ALA A 52 -2.33 -11.89 -10.19
C ALA A 52 -2.71 -11.40 -8.80
N GLU A 53 -3.01 -10.11 -8.69
CA GLU A 53 -3.48 -9.49 -7.46
C GLU A 53 -4.75 -10.14 -6.94
N MET A 54 -5.66 -10.54 -7.85
CA MET A 54 -6.96 -11.08 -7.47
C MET A 54 -6.92 -12.54 -7.01
N PHE A 55 -5.87 -13.29 -7.34
CA PHE A 55 -5.59 -14.58 -6.70
C PHE A 55 -5.36 -14.39 -5.19
N VAL A 56 -4.52 -13.43 -4.84
CA VAL A 56 -4.22 -13.09 -3.44
C VAL A 56 -5.46 -12.61 -2.71
N VAL A 57 -6.23 -11.71 -3.33
CA VAL A 57 -7.48 -11.18 -2.76
C VAL A 57 -8.47 -12.31 -2.49
N HIS A 58 -8.68 -13.19 -3.45
CA HIS A 58 -9.60 -14.32 -3.32
C HIS A 58 -9.25 -15.22 -2.13
N LYS A 59 -7.99 -15.64 -2.05
CA LYS A 59 -7.51 -16.51 -0.95
C LYS A 59 -7.57 -15.80 0.39
N THR A 60 -7.13 -14.54 0.44
CA THR A 60 -7.07 -13.75 1.67
C THR A 60 -8.45 -13.45 2.24
N MET A 61 -9.41 -13.09 1.39
CA MET A 61 -10.75 -12.74 1.86
C MET A 61 -11.51 -13.95 2.39
N GLN A 62 -11.27 -15.15 1.86
CA GLN A 62 -11.79 -16.38 2.45
C GLN A 62 -11.26 -16.59 3.87
N ASP A 63 -9.96 -16.40 4.07
CA ASP A 63 -9.33 -16.54 5.39
C ASP A 63 -9.82 -15.45 6.36
N ARG A 64 -9.96 -14.20 5.89
CA ARG A 64 -10.49 -13.10 6.71
C ARG A 64 -11.93 -13.36 7.11
N GLY A 65 -12.73 -13.92 6.22
CA GLY A 65 -14.11 -14.36 6.54
C GLY A 65 -14.13 -15.44 7.63
N ALA A 66 -13.25 -16.43 7.53
CA ALA A 66 -13.14 -17.47 8.55
C ALA A 66 -12.72 -16.89 9.91
N ASN A 67 -11.79 -15.97 9.91
CA ASN A 67 -11.37 -15.24 11.13
C ASN A 67 -12.53 -14.44 11.74
N TYR A 68 -13.26 -13.71 10.90
CA TYR A 68 -14.41 -12.92 11.31
C TYR A 68 -15.50 -13.78 11.99
N VAL A 69 -15.79 -14.95 11.42
CA VAL A 69 -16.76 -15.89 12.00
C VAL A 69 -16.25 -16.49 13.31
N ARG A 70 -14.97 -16.85 13.40
CA ARG A 70 -14.38 -17.33 14.68
C ARG A 70 -14.48 -16.30 15.79
N TYR A 71 -14.39 -15.02 15.49
CA TYR A 71 -14.58 -13.91 16.44
C TYR A 71 -16.04 -13.50 16.61
N HIS A 72 -16.99 -14.27 16.09
CA HIS A 72 -18.43 -13.99 16.17
C HIS A 72 -18.83 -12.61 15.65
N GLY A 73 -18.07 -12.10 14.66
CA GLY A 73 -18.29 -10.78 14.09
C GLY A 73 -17.70 -9.63 14.93
N ASP A 74 -16.94 -9.91 15.98
CA ASP A 74 -16.28 -8.91 16.83
C ASP A 74 -14.87 -8.54 16.32
N SER A 75 -14.68 -8.57 15.03
CA SER A 75 -13.49 -8.09 14.33
C SER A 75 -13.91 -7.32 13.08
N SER A 76 -12.97 -6.94 12.25
CA SER A 76 -13.28 -6.24 11.00
C SER A 76 -13.31 -7.21 9.82
N PHE A 77 -14.35 -7.13 9.00
CA PHE A 77 -14.39 -7.73 7.67
C PHE A 77 -14.59 -6.63 6.65
N SER A 78 -13.53 -6.29 5.94
CA SER A 78 -13.49 -5.25 4.92
C SER A 78 -12.56 -5.69 3.78
N PRO A 79 -12.61 -5.04 2.60
CA PRO A 79 -11.77 -5.43 1.46
C PRO A 79 -10.28 -5.09 1.63
N GLY A 80 -9.90 -4.37 2.66
CA GLY A 80 -8.51 -4.08 2.98
C GLY A 80 -7.73 -5.31 3.43
N GLY A 81 -6.42 -5.15 3.50
CA GLY A 81 -5.51 -6.19 3.96
C GLY A 81 -4.13 -5.62 4.24
N SER A 82 -3.21 -6.46 4.65
CA SER A 82 -1.84 -6.10 4.96
C SER A 82 -0.85 -6.66 3.93
N PHE A 83 0.37 -6.14 3.94
CA PHE A 83 1.47 -6.71 3.14
C PHE A 83 1.77 -8.15 3.56
N TYR A 84 1.63 -8.45 4.85
CA TYR A 84 1.78 -9.81 5.36
C TYR A 84 0.78 -10.78 4.73
N ASP A 85 -0.45 -10.37 4.44
CA ASP A 85 -1.44 -11.22 3.77
C ASP A 85 -0.94 -11.73 2.42
N VAL A 86 -0.24 -10.90 1.66
CA VAL A 86 0.32 -11.29 0.36
C VAL A 86 1.44 -12.30 0.53
N MET A 87 2.38 -12.04 1.44
CA MET A 87 3.49 -12.97 1.72
C MET A 87 2.97 -14.28 2.28
N TYR A 88 1.96 -14.25 3.14
CA TYR A 88 1.27 -15.43 3.64
C TYR A 88 0.62 -16.25 2.52
N CYS A 89 -0.05 -15.57 1.58
CA CYS A 89 -0.67 -16.22 0.42
C CYS A 89 0.38 -16.93 -0.45
N ILE A 90 1.48 -16.25 -0.79
CA ILE A 90 2.56 -16.83 -1.60
C ILE A 90 3.13 -18.07 -0.91
N LYS A 91 3.36 -17.99 0.39
CA LYS A 91 3.92 -19.10 1.18
C LYS A 91 2.97 -20.28 1.28
N ASN A 92 1.69 -20.05 1.56
CA ASN A 92 0.74 -21.09 1.94
C ASN A 92 -0.15 -21.55 0.80
N TYR A 93 -0.48 -20.68 -0.15
CA TYR A 93 -1.37 -20.95 -1.29
C TYR A 93 -0.68 -20.89 -2.64
N GLY A 94 0.44 -20.19 -2.72
CA GLY A 94 1.15 -19.93 -3.96
C GLY A 94 0.76 -18.61 -4.60
N ILE A 95 1.01 -18.51 -5.88
CA ILE A 95 0.68 -17.35 -6.73
C ILE A 95 0.52 -17.81 -8.18
N VAL A 96 -0.17 -17.03 -8.98
CA VAL A 96 -0.34 -17.30 -10.42
C VAL A 96 -0.03 -16.03 -11.22
N PRO A 97 0.35 -16.16 -12.51
CA PRO A 97 0.47 -15.00 -13.39
C PRO A 97 -0.86 -14.31 -13.62
N GLN A 98 -0.85 -13.01 -13.84
CA GLN A 98 -2.03 -12.20 -14.13
C GLN A 98 -2.83 -12.73 -15.31
N GLU A 99 -2.17 -13.18 -16.39
CA GLU A 99 -2.84 -13.70 -17.56
C GLU A 99 -3.66 -14.97 -17.28
N VAL A 100 -3.29 -15.74 -16.26
CA VAL A 100 -3.98 -16.96 -15.86
C VAL A 100 -5.24 -16.64 -15.03
N MET A 101 -5.22 -15.54 -14.28
CA MET A 101 -6.36 -15.10 -13.46
C MET A 101 -6.50 -13.58 -13.53
N PRO A 102 -7.12 -13.02 -14.57
CA PRO A 102 -7.33 -11.58 -14.68
C PRO A 102 -8.19 -11.00 -13.57
N GLY A 103 -9.10 -11.79 -12.99
CA GLY A 103 -9.85 -11.40 -11.80
C GLY A 103 -11.00 -10.44 -12.03
N ILE A 104 -11.52 -10.35 -13.24
CA ILE A 104 -12.67 -9.49 -13.60
C ILE A 104 -13.67 -10.32 -14.42
N MET A 105 -14.76 -10.73 -13.77
CA MET A 105 -15.79 -11.58 -14.38
C MET A 105 -17.10 -10.81 -14.67
N TYR A 106 -17.11 -9.51 -14.45
CA TYR A 106 -18.32 -8.66 -14.50
C TYR A 106 -18.31 -7.67 -15.68
N GLY A 107 -17.49 -7.92 -16.70
CA GLY A 107 -17.53 -7.18 -17.98
C GLY A 107 -16.74 -5.87 -18.02
N ASP A 108 -16.18 -5.42 -16.91
CA ASP A 108 -15.34 -4.22 -16.85
C ASP A 108 -13.89 -4.52 -17.28
N THR A 109 -13.14 -3.47 -17.61
CA THR A 109 -11.71 -3.58 -17.95
C THR A 109 -10.81 -3.32 -16.74
N LEU A 110 -11.35 -2.69 -15.70
CA LEU A 110 -10.68 -2.39 -14.44
C LEU A 110 -11.47 -2.98 -13.26
N PRO A 111 -10.81 -3.27 -12.13
CA PRO A 111 -11.50 -3.78 -10.95
C PRO A 111 -12.55 -2.80 -10.42
N VAL A 112 -13.75 -3.31 -10.14
CA VAL A 112 -14.83 -2.58 -9.47
C VAL A 112 -15.48 -3.51 -8.47
N HIS A 113 -15.21 -3.33 -7.19
CA HIS A 113 -15.59 -4.27 -6.12
C HIS A 113 -16.74 -3.78 -5.24
N ASN A 114 -17.39 -2.66 -5.57
CA ASN A 114 -18.50 -2.12 -4.76
C ASN A 114 -19.59 -3.16 -4.51
N GLU A 115 -20.04 -3.84 -5.57
CA GLU A 115 -21.04 -4.88 -5.45
C GLU A 115 -20.51 -6.13 -4.73
N LEU A 116 -19.33 -6.61 -5.12
CA LEU A 116 -18.68 -7.76 -4.47
C LEU A 116 -18.53 -7.55 -2.95
N ASP A 117 -18.03 -6.40 -2.55
CA ASP A 117 -17.79 -6.10 -1.14
C ASP A 117 -19.10 -6.04 -0.35
N ALA A 118 -20.16 -5.47 -0.93
CA ALA A 118 -21.47 -5.44 -0.32
C ALA A 118 -22.07 -6.86 -0.16
N VAL A 119 -21.98 -7.68 -1.19
CA VAL A 119 -22.49 -9.06 -1.16
C VAL A 119 -21.71 -9.90 -0.17
N ALA A 120 -20.39 -9.86 -0.19
CA ALA A 120 -19.54 -10.63 0.72
C ALA A 120 -19.78 -10.21 2.17
N SER A 121 -19.86 -8.91 2.44
CA SER A 121 -20.16 -8.37 3.77
C SER A 121 -21.55 -8.81 4.26
N GLY A 122 -22.55 -8.72 3.41
CA GLY A 122 -23.92 -9.18 3.73
C GLY A 122 -23.96 -10.68 4.05
N TYR A 123 -23.30 -11.49 3.23
CA TYR A 123 -23.22 -12.93 3.45
C TYR A 123 -22.53 -13.28 4.78
N ILE A 124 -21.34 -12.74 5.02
CA ILE A 124 -20.56 -13.08 6.21
C ILE A 124 -21.24 -12.59 7.50
N ASN A 125 -21.89 -11.44 7.47
CA ASN A 125 -22.64 -10.92 8.60
C ASN A 125 -23.89 -11.78 8.90
N ALA A 126 -24.56 -12.30 7.89
CA ALA A 126 -25.65 -13.25 8.09
C ALA A 126 -25.19 -14.51 8.83
N ILE A 127 -23.97 -14.98 8.56
CA ILE A 127 -23.37 -16.13 9.25
C ILE A 127 -22.90 -15.74 10.67
N ALA A 128 -22.12 -14.69 10.80
CA ALA A 128 -21.46 -14.35 12.06
C ALA A 128 -22.41 -13.73 13.09
N LYS A 129 -23.43 -12.99 12.64
CA LYS A 129 -24.35 -12.21 13.49
C LYS A 129 -25.81 -12.64 13.37
N GLY A 130 -26.09 -13.71 12.67
CA GLY A 130 -27.45 -14.20 12.42
C GLY A 130 -28.09 -14.96 13.58
N LYS A 131 -27.47 -14.99 14.77
CA LYS A 131 -27.94 -15.67 15.97
C LYS A 131 -28.18 -17.19 15.74
N LEU A 132 -27.33 -17.81 14.95
CA LEU A 132 -27.37 -19.24 14.69
C LEU A 132 -26.71 -20.00 15.85
N SER A 133 -27.33 -21.09 16.29
CA SER A 133 -26.80 -21.88 17.40
C SER A 133 -25.66 -22.81 17.00
N LYS A 134 -25.62 -23.19 15.72
CA LYS A 134 -24.60 -24.07 15.16
C LYS A 134 -24.42 -23.78 13.67
N LEU A 135 -23.18 -23.68 13.24
CA LEU A 135 -22.83 -23.51 11.83
C LEU A 135 -22.43 -24.84 11.21
N THR A 136 -22.76 -25.01 9.92
CA THR A 136 -22.16 -26.06 9.09
C THR A 136 -20.90 -25.53 8.42
N PRO A 137 -19.95 -26.37 7.98
CA PRO A 137 -18.80 -25.89 7.22
C PRO A 137 -19.14 -25.41 5.81
N VAL A 138 -20.36 -25.63 5.35
CA VAL A 138 -20.83 -25.29 3.99
C VAL A 138 -20.79 -23.78 3.73
N TRP A 139 -20.94 -22.94 4.75
CA TRP A 139 -20.89 -21.49 4.58
C TRP A 139 -19.56 -21.01 3.97
N LYS A 140 -18.45 -21.73 4.22
CA LYS A 140 -17.15 -21.40 3.61
C LYS A 140 -17.19 -21.57 2.09
N ASN A 141 -17.88 -22.60 1.61
CA ASN A 141 -18.06 -22.81 0.18
C ASN A 141 -18.93 -21.71 -0.45
N GLY A 142 -19.94 -21.24 0.26
CA GLY A 142 -20.76 -20.13 -0.19
C GLY A 142 -19.97 -18.82 -0.31
N LEU A 143 -19.14 -18.53 0.66
CA LEU A 143 -18.26 -17.37 0.60
C LEU A 143 -17.26 -17.48 -0.57
N ALA A 144 -16.61 -18.63 -0.73
CA ALA A 144 -15.70 -18.89 -1.85
C ALA A 144 -16.40 -18.73 -3.20
N ALA A 145 -17.66 -19.21 -3.32
CA ALA A 145 -18.45 -19.07 -4.53
C ALA A 145 -18.75 -17.62 -4.91
N ILE A 146 -18.93 -16.74 -3.94
CA ILE A 146 -19.09 -15.31 -4.19
C ILE A 146 -17.81 -14.76 -4.87
N TYR A 147 -16.64 -15.03 -4.32
CA TYR A 147 -15.38 -14.59 -4.92
C TYR A 147 -15.11 -15.28 -6.27
N ASP A 148 -15.45 -16.56 -6.45
CA ASP A 148 -15.39 -17.22 -7.75
C ASP A 148 -16.24 -16.49 -8.80
N THR A 149 -17.41 -16.03 -8.41
CA THR A 149 -18.35 -15.35 -9.31
C THR A 149 -17.79 -14.03 -9.83
N TYR A 150 -17.19 -13.23 -8.96
CA TYR A 150 -16.70 -11.89 -9.30
C TYR A 150 -15.25 -11.87 -9.79
N LEU A 151 -14.37 -12.70 -9.24
CA LEU A 151 -12.94 -12.70 -9.54
C LEU A 151 -12.51 -13.86 -10.44
N GLY A 152 -13.36 -14.84 -10.65
CA GLY A 152 -13.00 -16.10 -11.25
C GLY A 152 -12.47 -17.10 -10.22
N LYS A 153 -12.53 -18.36 -10.57
CA LYS A 153 -12.04 -19.45 -9.71
C LYS A 153 -10.51 -19.47 -9.70
N CYS A 154 -9.92 -19.63 -8.52
CA CYS A 154 -8.48 -19.82 -8.41
C CYS A 154 -8.08 -21.11 -9.12
N PRO A 155 -7.16 -21.06 -10.11
CA PRO A 155 -6.75 -22.26 -10.83
C PRO A 155 -6.00 -23.22 -9.91
N GLU A 156 -6.33 -24.51 -10.01
CA GLU A 156 -5.57 -25.58 -9.33
C GLU A 156 -4.33 -25.97 -10.13
N ASN A 157 -4.44 -25.93 -11.45
CA ASN A 157 -3.38 -26.21 -12.41
C ASN A 157 -3.48 -25.21 -13.55
N PHE A 158 -2.34 -24.84 -14.13
CA PHE A 158 -2.31 -23.94 -15.29
C PHE A 158 -1.02 -24.14 -16.09
N THR A 159 -1.05 -23.71 -17.33
CA THR A 159 0.12 -23.66 -18.20
C THR A 159 0.61 -22.22 -18.31
N TYR A 160 1.90 -22.00 -18.11
CA TYR A 160 2.53 -20.70 -18.28
C TYR A 160 3.85 -20.87 -19.04
N LYS A 161 4.00 -20.16 -20.15
CA LYS A 161 5.17 -20.26 -21.05
C LYS A 161 5.53 -21.71 -21.38
N GLY A 162 4.53 -22.50 -21.70
CA GLY A 162 4.69 -23.90 -22.14
C GLY A 162 4.96 -24.91 -21.02
N LYS A 163 4.94 -24.48 -19.76
CA LYS A 163 5.16 -25.37 -18.61
C LYS A 163 3.92 -25.45 -17.72
N GLU A 164 3.66 -26.63 -17.20
CA GLU A 164 2.57 -26.91 -16.26
C GLU A 164 2.97 -26.55 -14.83
N TYR A 165 2.08 -25.85 -14.12
CA TYR A 165 2.27 -25.45 -12.73
C TYR A 165 0.99 -25.66 -11.91
N THR A 166 1.17 -25.81 -10.60
CA THR A 166 0.17 -25.42 -9.60
C THR A 166 0.55 -24.04 -9.06
N PRO A 167 -0.35 -23.33 -8.38
CA PRO A 167 0.02 -22.08 -7.73
C PRO A 167 1.24 -22.19 -6.80
N LYS A 168 1.35 -23.30 -6.08
CA LYS A 168 2.50 -23.60 -5.20
C LYS A 168 3.79 -23.81 -5.98
N THR A 169 3.76 -24.63 -7.01
CA THR A 169 4.97 -24.89 -7.81
C THR A 169 5.40 -23.66 -8.60
N PHE A 170 4.47 -22.83 -9.02
CA PHE A 170 4.80 -21.57 -9.67
C PHE A 170 5.48 -20.61 -8.68
N ALA A 171 4.96 -20.46 -7.47
CA ALA A 171 5.59 -19.66 -6.43
C ALA A 171 7.02 -20.14 -6.11
N GLU A 172 7.21 -21.45 -5.99
CA GLU A 172 8.54 -22.06 -5.77
C GLU A 172 9.49 -21.74 -6.93
N SER A 173 9.00 -21.77 -8.17
CA SER A 173 9.78 -21.47 -9.37
C SER A 173 10.34 -20.05 -9.41
N LEU A 174 9.71 -19.11 -8.70
CA LEU A 174 10.17 -17.72 -8.61
C LEU A 174 11.45 -17.59 -7.79
N GLY A 175 11.74 -18.55 -6.92
CA GLY A 175 12.95 -18.58 -6.11
C GLY A 175 12.99 -17.53 -4.99
N LEU A 176 11.85 -17.00 -4.60
CA LEU A 176 11.70 -16.10 -3.45
C LEU A 176 11.27 -16.90 -2.21
N ASN A 177 11.92 -16.63 -1.09
CA ASN A 177 11.47 -17.13 0.20
C ASN A 177 10.72 -16.03 0.95
N PRO A 178 9.39 -16.13 1.14
CA PRO A 178 8.62 -15.13 1.87
C PRO A 178 9.13 -14.86 3.29
N ASP A 179 9.79 -15.82 3.91
CA ASP A 179 10.34 -15.68 5.27
C ASP A 179 11.62 -14.82 5.31
N ASP A 180 12.20 -14.48 4.17
CA ASP A 180 13.37 -13.58 4.10
C ASP A 180 12.98 -12.10 4.22
N TYR A 181 11.69 -11.80 4.24
CA TYR A 181 11.16 -10.44 4.26
C TYR A 181 10.59 -10.11 5.63
N VAL A 182 10.80 -8.87 6.03
CA VAL A 182 10.36 -8.37 7.33
C VAL A 182 9.56 -7.08 7.17
N SER A 183 8.69 -6.81 8.14
CA SER A 183 7.99 -5.55 8.28
C SER A 183 8.66 -4.68 9.34
N LEU A 184 8.79 -3.39 9.05
CA LEU A 184 9.36 -2.40 9.96
C LEU A 184 8.31 -1.32 10.26
N THR A 185 8.40 -0.76 11.46
CA THR A 185 7.56 0.35 11.91
C THR A 185 8.28 1.19 12.96
N SER A 186 7.62 2.27 13.41
CA SER A 186 8.20 3.18 14.40
C SER A 186 7.11 3.78 15.27
N TYR A 187 6.91 3.22 16.47
CA TYR A 187 5.95 3.71 17.46
C TYR A 187 6.48 3.57 18.89
N THR A 188 6.07 4.47 19.77
CA THR A 188 6.60 4.54 21.14
C THR A 188 5.79 3.74 22.16
N HIS A 189 4.58 3.26 21.80
CA HIS A 189 3.73 2.50 22.76
C HIS A 189 4.14 1.03 22.90
N HIS A 190 5.14 0.60 22.14
CA HIS A 190 5.85 -0.66 22.32
C HIS A 190 7.35 -0.42 22.40
N PRO A 191 8.12 -1.34 23.03
CA PRO A 191 9.57 -1.17 23.09
C PRO A 191 10.23 -1.14 21.72
N PHE A 192 11.21 -0.24 21.53
CA PHE A 192 12.06 -0.30 20.35
C PHE A 192 12.91 -1.56 20.35
N TYR A 193 13.32 -2.00 19.15
CA TYR A 193 14.11 -3.22 18.93
C TYR A 193 13.39 -4.50 19.35
N SER A 194 12.07 -4.46 19.33
CA SER A 194 11.20 -5.60 19.56
C SER A 194 10.18 -5.71 18.43
N GLN A 195 9.47 -6.82 18.37
CA GLN A 195 8.38 -7.04 17.42
C GLN A 195 7.03 -6.85 18.10
N PHE A 196 6.08 -6.30 17.37
CA PHE A 196 4.68 -6.27 17.78
C PHE A 196 3.77 -6.27 16.55
N ALA A 197 2.52 -6.65 16.75
CA ALA A 197 1.48 -6.52 15.73
C ALA A 197 0.90 -5.12 15.80
N ILE A 198 1.06 -4.33 14.71
CA ILE A 198 0.49 -2.99 14.65
C ILE A 198 -1.03 -3.09 14.78
N GLU A 199 -1.59 -2.31 15.68
CA GLU A 199 -3.02 -2.30 16.02
C GLU A 199 -3.80 -1.49 14.98
N ILE A 200 -3.98 -2.08 13.82
CA ILE A 200 -4.83 -1.58 12.73
C ILE A 200 -5.77 -2.70 12.29
N GLN A 201 -6.95 -2.32 11.82
CA GLN A 201 -7.99 -3.30 11.46
C GLN A 201 -7.56 -4.27 10.38
N ASP A 202 -6.78 -3.81 9.41
CA ASP A 202 -6.33 -4.61 8.29
C ASP A 202 -5.19 -5.57 8.64
N ASN A 203 -4.57 -5.42 9.80
CA ASN A 203 -3.61 -6.40 10.35
C ASN A 203 -4.31 -7.50 11.14
N TRP A 204 -5.38 -8.04 10.60
CA TRP A 204 -6.22 -9.05 11.25
C TRP A 204 -5.52 -10.40 11.47
N ARG A 205 -4.47 -10.72 10.71
CA ARG A 205 -3.60 -11.89 10.95
C ARG A 205 -2.59 -11.67 12.07
N ASN A 206 -2.51 -10.48 12.64
CA ASN A 206 -1.53 -10.09 13.65
C ASN A 206 -0.08 -10.30 13.18
N GLY A 207 0.21 -9.95 11.93
CA GLY A 207 1.56 -9.93 11.40
C GLY A 207 2.46 -9.01 12.23
N LEU A 208 3.69 -9.46 12.48
CA LEU A 208 4.63 -8.75 13.34
C LEU A 208 5.49 -7.77 12.55
N SER A 209 5.78 -6.63 13.16
CA SER A 209 6.71 -5.64 12.65
C SER A 209 7.80 -5.36 13.68
N TYR A 210 9.04 -5.20 13.20
CA TYR A 210 10.13 -4.70 14.03
C TYR A 210 9.98 -3.21 14.27
N ASN A 211 10.13 -2.81 15.52
CA ASN A 211 9.93 -1.43 15.96
C ASN A 211 11.26 -0.72 16.11
N LEU A 212 11.47 0.35 15.36
CA LEU A 212 12.70 1.15 15.36
C LEU A 212 12.40 2.60 15.75
N PRO A 213 13.34 3.31 16.40
CA PRO A 213 13.26 4.77 16.49
C PRO A 213 13.15 5.40 15.11
N ILE A 214 12.43 6.52 15.01
CA ILE A 214 12.08 7.14 13.72
C ILE A 214 13.30 7.46 12.84
N ASP A 215 14.38 7.94 13.42
CA ASP A 215 15.57 8.28 12.63
C ASP A 215 16.28 7.04 12.07
N GLU A 216 16.31 5.95 12.83
CA GLU A 216 16.84 4.66 12.34
C GLU A 216 15.92 4.05 11.27
N PHE A 217 14.61 4.15 11.47
CA PHE A 217 13.62 3.72 10.48
C PHE A 217 13.81 4.44 9.14
N MET A 218 13.97 5.77 9.18
CA MET A 218 14.25 6.56 7.98
C MET A 218 15.58 6.18 7.34
N ALA A 219 16.63 5.98 8.15
CA ALA A 219 17.95 5.59 7.66
C ALA A 219 17.94 4.21 6.98
N VAL A 220 17.19 3.26 7.49
CA VAL A 220 17.04 1.92 6.86
C VAL A 220 16.37 2.05 5.50
N MET A 221 15.32 2.85 5.38
CA MET A 221 14.62 3.07 4.11
C MET A 221 15.54 3.74 3.08
N ASP A 222 16.22 4.81 3.45
CA ASP A 222 17.16 5.51 2.57
C ASP A 222 18.27 4.57 2.08
N ASN A 223 18.89 3.85 3.00
CA ASN A 223 19.96 2.92 2.69
C ASN A 223 19.48 1.75 1.82
N ALA A 224 18.29 1.20 2.06
CA ALA A 224 17.73 0.11 1.26
C ALA A 224 17.58 0.53 -0.21
N VAL A 225 17.00 1.69 -0.46
CA VAL A 225 16.84 2.20 -1.83
C VAL A 225 18.19 2.44 -2.50
N LYS A 226 19.14 3.06 -1.80
CA LYS A 226 20.49 3.32 -2.32
C LYS A 226 21.24 2.03 -2.67
N LYS A 227 20.93 0.94 -1.99
CA LYS A 227 21.52 -0.40 -2.24
C LYS A 227 20.76 -1.23 -3.29
N GLY A 228 19.77 -0.69 -3.93
CA GLY A 228 19.03 -1.35 -5.02
C GLY A 228 17.74 -2.03 -4.62
N TYR A 229 17.30 -1.89 -3.38
CA TYR A 229 16.07 -2.49 -2.88
C TYR A 229 14.86 -1.57 -3.07
N THR A 230 13.72 -2.21 -3.19
CA THR A 230 12.40 -1.57 -3.09
C THR A 230 11.68 -2.10 -1.86
N PHE A 231 10.59 -1.47 -1.47
CA PHE A 231 9.74 -1.99 -0.39
C PHE A 231 8.32 -1.43 -0.48
N ALA A 232 7.38 -2.19 0.07
CA ALA A 232 6.00 -1.74 0.21
C ALA A 232 5.88 -0.78 1.40
N TRP A 233 5.10 0.27 1.23
CA TRP A 233 4.91 1.33 2.21
C TRP A 233 3.42 1.56 2.45
N GLY A 234 3.00 1.42 3.71
CA GLY A 234 1.66 1.77 4.17
C GLY A 234 1.60 3.22 4.63
N SER A 235 0.61 3.96 4.17
CA SER A 235 0.52 5.39 4.38
C SER A 235 -0.91 5.88 4.55
N ASP A 236 -1.03 7.12 4.98
CA ASP A 236 -2.26 7.90 4.97
C ASP A 236 -2.23 8.85 3.77
N VAL A 237 -3.05 8.56 2.75
CA VAL A 237 -3.19 9.40 1.57
C VAL A 237 -4.26 10.48 1.72
N SER A 238 -4.99 10.47 2.83
CA SER A 238 -5.93 11.54 3.21
C SER A 238 -5.23 12.74 3.84
N GLU A 239 -3.96 12.63 4.16
CA GLU A 239 -3.12 13.73 4.63
C GLU A 239 -3.14 14.90 3.63
N GLN A 240 -3.23 16.13 4.14
CA GLN A 240 -3.43 17.30 3.28
C GLN A 240 -2.27 17.57 2.32
N GLY A 241 -1.06 17.15 2.68
CA GLY A 241 0.12 17.29 1.84
C GLY A 241 0.23 16.25 0.73
N PHE A 242 -0.59 15.20 0.75
CA PHE A 242 -0.62 14.18 -0.29
C PHE A 242 -1.53 14.65 -1.43
N THR A 243 -0.93 15.13 -2.52
CA THR A 243 -1.66 15.69 -3.65
C THR A 243 -2.05 14.61 -4.66
N ARG A 244 -2.99 14.91 -5.53
CA ARG A 244 -3.36 14.02 -6.64
C ARG A 244 -2.42 14.13 -7.83
N ASP A 245 -1.58 15.16 -7.84
CA ASP A 245 -0.67 15.42 -8.97
C ASP A 245 0.65 14.64 -8.89
N GLY A 246 0.92 13.99 -7.78
CA GLY A 246 2.13 13.17 -7.60
C GLY A 246 3.17 13.77 -6.67
N ILE A 247 2.78 14.70 -5.81
CA ILE A 247 3.64 15.29 -4.79
C ILE A 247 3.05 15.02 -3.40
N ALA A 248 3.88 14.62 -2.45
CA ALA A 248 3.50 14.51 -1.05
C ALA A 248 4.54 15.21 -0.18
N VAL A 249 4.12 16.26 0.50
CA VAL A 249 4.96 17.13 1.33
C VAL A 249 4.24 17.50 2.62
N MET A 250 4.99 18.00 3.60
CA MET A 250 4.46 18.52 4.87
C MET A 250 4.90 19.97 5.06
N PRO A 251 4.32 20.92 4.30
CA PRO A 251 4.77 22.31 4.35
C PRO A 251 4.50 22.94 5.72
N ASP A 252 5.44 23.77 6.17
CA ASP A 252 5.27 24.60 7.36
C ASP A 252 4.54 25.89 6.98
N ILE A 253 3.24 25.93 7.20
CA ILE A 253 2.40 27.10 6.87
C ILE A 253 2.74 28.35 7.68
N ASN A 254 3.51 28.22 8.75
CA ASN A 254 3.91 29.34 9.60
C ASN A 254 5.29 29.92 9.20
N LYS A 255 6.02 29.25 8.28
CA LYS A 255 7.28 29.76 7.72
C LYS A 255 7.04 30.50 6.42
N GLU A 256 6.71 31.75 6.54
CA GLU A 256 6.45 32.67 5.44
C GLU A 256 7.77 33.34 4.98
N SER A 257 8.74 32.54 4.59
CA SER A 257 10.16 32.89 4.66
C SER A 257 10.65 34.00 3.71
N GLU A 258 9.87 34.46 2.74
CA GLU A 258 10.36 35.42 1.75
C GLU A 258 9.31 36.44 1.27
N LEU A 259 8.16 36.50 1.94
CA LEU A 259 7.09 37.41 1.56
C LEU A 259 7.24 38.74 2.29
N SER A 260 6.98 39.84 1.59
CA SER A 260 7.00 41.19 2.16
C SER A 260 5.87 42.04 1.57
N GLY A 261 5.50 43.11 2.32
CA GLY A 261 4.54 44.08 1.84
C GLY A 261 3.16 43.50 1.50
N SER A 262 2.65 43.77 0.30
CA SER A 262 1.34 43.33 -0.17
C SER A 262 1.22 41.83 -0.31
N ASP A 263 2.29 41.09 -0.60
CA ASP A 263 2.30 39.66 -0.73
C ASP A 263 2.13 39.00 0.64
N MET A 264 2.77 39.51 1.66
CA MET A 264 2.59 39.07 3.04
C MET A 264 1.13 39.31 3.51
N ALA A 265 0.56 40.49 3.21
CA ALA A 265 -0.81 40.81 3.56
C ALA A 265 -1.81 39.88 2.86
N ARG A 266 -1.57 39.56 1.61
CA ARG A 266 -2.37 38.59 0.85
C ARG A 266 -2.29 37.19 1.45
N TRP A 267 -1.08 36.75 1.80
CA TRP A 267 -0.82 35.47 2.42
C TRP A 267 -1.53 35.31 3.77
N THR A 268 -1.40 36.31 4.65
CA THR A 268 -2.05 36.29 5.95
C THR A 268 -3.58 36.26 5.87
N GLY A 269 -4.16 36.76 4.79
CA GLY A 269 -5.60 36.72 4.53
C GLY A 269 -6.12 35.37 4.02
N LEU A 270 -5.26 34.42 3.66
CA LEU A 270 -5.65 33.11 3.16
C LEU A 270 -6.05 32.16 4.29
N THR A 271 -6.98 31.24 3.98
CA THR A 271 -7.28 30.12 4.88
C THR A 271 -6.10 29.16 4.97
N THR A 272 -6.03 28.38 6.04
CA THR A 272 -5.04 27.33 6.19
C THR A 272 -5.03 26.35 5.04
N ALA A 273 -6.22 25.94 4.56
CA ALA A 273 -6.35 25.05 3.41
C ALA A 273 -5.78 25.65 2.12
N ASN A 274 -6.03 26.94 1.85
CA ASN A 274 -5.50 27.61 0.67
C ASN A 274 -3.96 27.81 0.76
N LYS A 275 -3.43 28.11 1.95
CA LYS A 275 -1.98 28.16 2.17
C LYS A 275 -1.30 26.85 1.84
N ARG A 276 -1.85 25.72 2.33
CA ARG A 276 -1.32 24.38 2.06
C ARG A 276 -1.38 24.04 0.58
N GLN A 277 -2.49 24.37 -0.09
CA GLN A 277 -2.61 24.13 -1.53
C GLN A 277 -1.52 24.88 -2.32
N ILE A 278 -1.25 26.13 -2.00
CA ILE A 278 -0.18 26.91 -2.64
C ILE A 278 1.18 26.28 -2.35
N MET A 279 1.43 25.88 -1.11
CA MET A 279 2.69 25.29 -0.68
C MET A 279 2.97 23.90 -1.24
N THR A 280 1.99 23.23 -1.86
CA THR A 280 2.17 21.96 -2.56
C THR A 280 2.48 22.12 -4.04
N THR A 281 2.58 23.33 -4.56
CA THR A 281 2.86 23.60 -5.97
C THR A 281 4.34 23.79 -6.29
N LYS A 282 5.15 24.11 -5.31
CA LYS A 282 6.60 24.28 -5.40
C LYS A 282 7.27 24.01 -4.06
N PRO A 283 8.59 23.77 -4.00
CA PRO A 283 9.27 23.53 -2.73
C PRO A 283 9.08 24.69 -1.74
N HIS A 284 8.69 24.33 -0.52
CA HIS A 284 8.60 25.20 0.64
C HIS A 284 9.27 24.53 1.84
N PRO A 285 9.68 25.31 2.87
CA PRO A 285 10.11 24.73 4.12
C PRO A 285 9.06 23.79 4.68
N GLU A 286 9.47 22.64 5.18
CA GLU A 286 8.61 21.66 5.80
C GLU A 286 8.69 21.69 7.31
N ILE A 287 7.67 21.20 8.01
CA ILE A 287 7.69 21.04 9.45
C ILE A 287 8.75 20.02 9.85
N ASN A 288 9.19 20.06 11.10
CA ASN A 288 10.06 19.04 11.67
C ASN A 288 9.19 17.98 12.36
N VAL A 289 8.98 16.85 11.70
CA VAL A 289 8.20 15.74 12.26
C VAL A 289 9.04 14.97 13.27
N THR A 290 8.60 14.94 14.51
CA THR A 290 9.25 14.22 15.61
C THR A 290 8.61 12.85 15.81
N GLN A 291 9.30 11.98 16.55
CA GLN A 291 8.77 10.68 16.98
C GLN A 291 7.44 10.86 17.72
N GLU A 292 7.34 11.85 18.59
CA GLU A 292 6.13 12.12 19.37
C GLU A 292 4.97 12.60 18.49
N MET A 293 5.21 13.46 17.53
CA MET A 293 4.17 13.92 16.59
C MET A 293 3.58 12.74 15.82
N ARG A 294 4.42 11.83 15.35
CA ARG A 294 4.00 10.60 14.69
C ARG A 294 3.12 9.74 15.60
N GLN A 295 3.52 9.56 16.85
CA GLN A 295 2.77 8.76 17.83
C GLN A 295 1.42 9.38 18.14
N VAL A 296 1.38 10.69 18.40
CA VAL A 296 0.13 11.40 18.69
C VAL A 296 -0.85 11.30 17.52
N ALA A 297 -0.37 11.49 16.29
CA ALA A 297 -1.21 11.43 15.09
C ALA A 297 -1.80 10.02 14.86
N PHE A 298 -1.04 8.98 15.18
CA PHE A 298 -1.54 7.60 15.13
C PHE A 298 -2.58 7.34 16.23
N ASP A 299 -2.30 7.76 17.46
CA ASP A 299 -3.16 7.50 18.61
C ASP A 299 -4.48 8.30 18.56
N ASN A 300 -4.48 9.47 17.96
CA ASN A 300 -5.66 10.35 17.89
C ASN A 300 -6.42 10.29 16.55
N TRP A 301 -6.01 9.40 15.65
CA TRP A 301 -6.63 9.17 14.34
C TRP A 301 -6.42 10.29 13.30
N GLU A 302 -5.50 11.20 13.53
CA GLU A 302 -5.09 12.15 12.50
C GLU A 302 -4.40 11.46 11.33
N THR A 303 -3.63 10.41 11.62
CA THR A 303 -3.00 9.54 10.64
C THR A 303 -3.61 8.15 10.71
N THR A 304 -4.13 7.66 9.58
CA THR A 304 -4.79 6.37 9.46
C THR A 304 -4.11 5.50 8.39
N ASP A 305 -4.35 4.20 8.44
CA ASP A 305 -3.87 3.26 7.42
C ASP A 305 -4.83 3.25 6.24
N ASP A 306 -4.55 4.04 5.21
CA ASP A 306 -5.43 4.21 4.06
C ASP A 306 -4.97 3.47 2.81
N HIS A 307 -3.66 3.37 2.57
CA HIS A 307 -3.15 3.00 1.26
C HIS A 307 -1.75 2.39 1.31
N GLY A 308 -1.49 1.45 0.43
CA GLY A 308 -0.17 0.85 0.21
C GLY A 308 0.39 1.20 -1.15
N MET A 309 1.69 1.48 -1.21
CA MET A 309 2.44 1.82 -2.42
C MET A 309 3.83 1.20 -2.37
N VAL A 310 4.60 1.33 -3.46
CA VAL A 310 5.97 0.82 -3.54
C VAL A 310 6.95 1.98 -3.59
N ILE A 311 7.89 2.01 -2.65
CA ILE A 311 9.04 2.93 -2.69
C ILE A 311 10.16 2.26 -3.48
N TYR A 312 10.67 2.93 -4.53
CA TYR A 312 11.66 2.33 -5.45
C TYR A 312 12.81 3.24 -5.81
N GLY A 313 12.78 4.50 -5.44
CA GLY A 313 13.81 5.44 -5.83
C GLY A 313 13.95 6.62 -4.88
N ILE A 314 14.95 7.44 -5.14
CA ILE A 314 15.24 8.69 -4.45
C ILE A 314 15.49 9.77 -5.49
N ALA A 315 14.88 10.93 -5.29
CA ALA A 315 15.11 12.13 -6.08
C ALA A 315 15.39 13.34 -5.18
N LYS A 316 15.93 14.39 -5.74
CA LYS A 316 16.12 15.68 -5.07
C LYS A 316 15.38 16.76 -5.83
N ASP A 317 14.79 17.71 -5.11
CA ASP A 317 14.24 18.92 -5.72
C ASP A 317 15.37 19.94 -6.03
N GLN A 318 14.98 21.06 -6.63
CA GLN A 318 15.93 22.13 -6.99
C GLN A 318 16.67 22.76 -5.79
N ASN A 319 16.19 22.53 -4.57
CA ASN A 319 16.83 23.00 -3.34
C ASN A 319 17.68 21.90 -2.66
N GLY A 320 17.81 20.74 -3.31
CA GLY A 320 18.59 19.61 -2.79
C GLY A 320 17.87 18.77 -1.75
N LYS A 321 16.58 18.99 -1.51
CA LYS A 321 15.79 18.21 -0.57
C LYS A 321 15.44 16.85 -1.15
N GLU A 322 15.51 15.81 -0.34
CA GLU A 322 15.31 14.42 -0.77
C GLU A 322 13.84 13.99 -0.69
N TYR A 323 13.44 13.21 -1.68
CA TYR A 323 12.12 12.59 -1.84
C TYR A 323 12.30 11.13 -2.17
N PHE A 324 11.39 10.29 -1.65
CA PHE A 324 11.24 8.94 -2.19
C PHE A 324 10.41 8.97 -3.47
N MET A 325 10.83 8.20 -4.46
CA MET A 325 10.05 7.93 -5.67
C MET A 325 9.14 6.74 -5.40
N VAL A 326 7.84 6.91 -5.62
CA VAL A 326 6.82 5.97 -5.19
C VAL A 326 5.95 5.56 -6.38
N LYS A 327 5.84 4.25 -6.60
CA LYS A 327 4.92 3.65 -7.56
C LYS A 327 3.56 3.48 -6.91
N ASN A 328 2.56 4.18 -7.44
CA ASN A 328 1.16 4.02 -7.04
C ASN A 328 0.43 3.06 -7.99
N SER A 329 -0.78 2.67 -7.62
CA SER A 329 -1.64 1.74 -8.36
C SER A 329 -2.96 2.39 -8.82
N TRP A 330 -2.91 3.65 -9.21
CA TRP A 330 -4.05 4.42 -9.73
C TRP A 330 -3.96 4.69 -11.24
N GLY A 331 -3.25 3.83 -11.96
CA GLY A 331 -2.96 4.04 -13.37
C GLY A 331 -1.94 5.14 -13.60
N LYS A 332 -1.72 5.47 -14.85
CA LYS A 332 -0.80 6.56 -15.25
C LYS A 332 -1.46 7.92 -15.10
N SER A 333 -2.00 8.21 -13.94
CA SER A 333 -2.65 9.46 -13.59
C SER A 333 -1.66 10.49 -13.06
N GLY A 334 -2.12 11.75 -12.98
CA GLY A 334 -1.32 12.85 -12.45
C GLY A 334 -0.23 13.33 -13.41
N LYS A 335 0.53 14.32 -12.94
CA LYS A 335 1.58 14.98 -13.74
C LYS A 335 2.79 14.06 -14.02
N TYR A 336 3.01 13.05 -13.19
CA TYR A 336 4.18 12.18 -13.25
C TYR A 336 3.83 10.74 -13.63
N ASN A 337 2.74 10.53 -14.38
CA ASN A 337 2.36 9.23 -14.95
C ASN A 337 2.24 8.10 -13.92
N GLY A 338 1.60 8.38 -12.81
CA GLY A 338 1.34 7.38 -11.76
C GLY A 338 2.45 7.23 -10.71
N ILE A 339 3.47 8.06 -10.78
CA ILE A 339 4.58 8.12 -9.82
C ILE A 339 4.37 9.30 -8.86
N TRP A 340 4.65 9.09 -7.59
CA TRP A 340 4.65 10.12 -6.56
C TRP A 340 6.06 10.40 -6.08
N SER A 341 6.34 11.67 -5.79
CA SER A 341 7.53 12.11 -5.07
C SER A 341 7.11 12.50 -3.67
N VAL A 342 7.53 11.72 -2.69
CA VAL A 342 7.16 11.87 -1.28
C VAL A 342 8.35 12.36 -0.50
N SER A 343 8.26 13.55 0.09
CA SER A 343 9.37 14.08 0.90
C SER A 343 9.65 13.15 2.08
N TYR A 344 10.90 13.11 2.52
CA TYR A 344 11.26 12.35 3.72
C TYR A 344 10.47 12.82 4.94
N THR A 345 10.20 14.11 5.03
CA THR A 345 9.38 14.70 6.08
C THR A 345 7.96 14.16 6.06
N HIS A 346 7.34 14.07 4.89
CA HIS A 346 5.98 13.53 4.76
C HIS A 346 5.92 12.06 5.16
N LEU A 347 6.95 11.29 4.81
CA LEU A 347 7.00 9.87 5.15
C LEU A 347 7.14 9.62 6.66
N ARG A 348 7.87 10.47 7.38
CA ARG A 348 8.04 10.38 8.84
C ARG A 348 6.70 10.46 9.55
#